data_cb49d876d9ad3d9f1a33af3891070f80
#
_entry.id   cb49d876d9ad3d9f1a33af3891070f80
#
_cell.length_a   1.000
_cell.length_b   1.000
_cell.length_c   1.000
_cell.angle_alpha   90.00
_cell.angle_beta   90.00
_cell.angle_gamma   90.00
#
_symmetry.space_group_name_H-M   'P 1'
#
loop_
_entity.id
_entity.type
_entity.pdbx_description
1 polymer ?
#
loop_
_entity_poly.entity_id
_entity_poly.type
_entity_poly.pdbx_seq_one_letter_code
_entity_poly.pdbx_strand_id
1 'polypeptide(L)'
;MKTILCFGDSNTYGYQPETKKRYDETTRWTCLLQQAIQPYGWRVVEEGLCGRTTNLNGIRRENRNGAAVLPMLLESHAPLDAVILMLGTNDCKT
;
A
#
# COMPACT_ATOMS: atom_id res chain seq x y z
N MET A 1 6.65 -16.16 12.54
CA MET A 1 6.87 -15.18 11.46
C MET A 1 6.11 -13.90 11.78
N LYS A 2 6.79 -12.79 11.65
CA LYS A 2 6.17 -11.47 11.84
C LYS A 2 5.64 -10.95 10.51
N THR A 3 4.58 -10.16 10.57
CA THR A 3 3.92 -9.64 9.37
C THR A 3 3.79 -8.12 9.43
N ILE A 4 4.15 -7.45 8.33
CA ILE A 4 4.01 -6.01 8.19
C ILE A 4 3.11 -5.71 6.99
N LEU A 5 2.11 -4.86 7.21
CA LEU A 5 1.20 -4.39 6.16
C LEU A 5 1.72 -3.06 5.63
N CYS A 6 1.90 -2.97 4.32
CA CYS A 6 2.30 -1.74 3.65
C CYS A 6 1.08 -1.18 2.92
N PHE A 7 0.47 -0.16 3.51
CA PHE A 7 -0.76 0.44 3.04
C PHE A 7 -0.47 1.79 2.40
N GLY A 8 -0.76 1.94 1.14
CA GLY A 8 -0.42 3.16 0.42
C GLY A 8 -1.19 3.38 -0.86
N ASP A 9 -0.68 4.32 -1.66
CA ASP A 9 -1.27 4.75 -2.93
C ASP A 9 -0.51 4.15 -4.13
N SER A 10 -0.45 4.89 -5.23
CA SER A 10 0.21 4.44 -6.45
C SER A 10 1.70 4.16 -6.26
N ASN A 11 2.38 4.87 -5.35
CA ASN A 11 3.79 4.62 -5.08
C ASN A 11 3.99 3.25 -4.42
N THR A 12 3.07 2.83 -3.58
CA THR A 12 3.11 1.50 -2.97
C THR A 12 2.62 0.43 -3.94
N TYR A 13 1.61 0.75 -4.74
CA TYR A 13 1.16 -0.14 -5.82
C TYR A 13 2.28 -0.41 -6.82
N GLY A 14 3.12 0.61 -7.07
CA GLY A 14 4.21 0.52 -8.04
C GLY A 14 3.81 0.95 -9.43
N TYR A 15 3.00 2.01 -9.54
CA TYR A 15 2.53 2.51 -10.83
C TYR A 15 3.66 3.19 -11.61
N GLN A 16 3.81 2.83 -12.90
CA GLN A 16 4.75 3.45 -13.84
C GLN A 16 4.01 4.45 -14.72
N PRO A 17 4.22 5.77 -14.50
CA PRO A 17 3.50 6.76 -15.32
C PRO A 17 3.78 6.66 -16.81
N GLU A 18 5.01 6.34 -17.20
CA GLU A 18 5.43 6.30 -18.60
C GLU A 18 4.73 5.19 -19.39
N THR A 19 4.53 4.05 -18.77
CA THR A 19 3.98 2.86 -19.44
C THR A 19 2.55 2.55 -19.02
N LYS A 20 2.06 3.18 -17.95
CA LYS A 20 0.77 2.90 -17.29
C LYS A 20 0.67 1.46 -16.80
N LYS A 21 1.82 0.83 -16.56
CA LYS A 21 1.92 -0.53 -16.03
C LYS A 21 2.33 -0.47 -14.56
N ARG A 22 2.45 -1.63 -13.96
CA ARG A 22 2.92 -1.77 -12.59
C ARG A 22 4.38 -2.21 -12.61
N TYR A 23 5.22 -1.62 -11.76
CA TYR A 23 6.57 -2.11 -11.55
C TYR A 23 6.52 -3.56 -11.10
N ASP A 24 7.48 -4.35 -11.56
CA ASP A 24 7.53 -5.76 -11.22
C ASP A 24 8.05 -5.99 -9.79
N GLU A 25 8.11 -7.25 -9.42
CA GLU A 25 8.52 -7.68 -8.08
C GLU A 25 10.00 -7.42 -7.77
N THR A 26 10.80 -7.04 -8.76
CA THR A 26 12.20 -6.69 -8.53
C THR A 26 12.40 -5.19 -8.31
N THR A 27 11.35 -4.40 -8.50
CA THR A 27 11.43 -2.94 -8.50
C THR A 27 10.53 -2.30 -7.43
N ARG A 28 9.35 -2.87 -7.16
CA ARG A 28 8.46 -2.30 -6.15
C ARG A 28 9.15 -2.24 -4.79
N TRP A 29 9.02 -1.10 -4.09
CA TRP A 29 9.71 -0.94 -2.80
C TRP A 29 9.26 -1.97 -1.76
N THR A 30 8.01 -2.40 -1.80
CA THR A 30 7.48 -3.42 -0.90
C THR A 30 8.16 -4.77 -1.12
N CYS A 31 8.46 -5.10 -2.36
CA CYS A 31 9.17 -6.34 -2.69
C CYS A 31 10.64 -6.27 -2.29
N LEU A 32 11.26 -5.10 -2.43
CA LEU A 32 12.64 -4.88 -1.96
C LEU A 32 12.69 -4.96 -0.44
N LEU A 33 11.68 -4.43 0.24
CA LEU A 33 11.56 -4.56 1.69
C LEU A 33 11.43 -6.03 2.09
N GLN A 34 10.61 -6.79 1.36
CA GLN A 34 10.45 -8.23 1.63
C GLN A 34 11.79 -8.96 1.56
N GLN A 35 12.59 -8.66 0.54
CA GLN A 35 13.91 -9.26 0.40
C GLN A 35 14.82 -8.90 1.57
N ALA A 36 14.77 -7.65 2.00
CA ALA A 36 15.63 -7.15 3.07
C ALA A 36 15.31 -7.75 4.44
N ILE A 37 14.03 -7.99 4.74
CA ILE A 37 13.61 -8.41 6.08
C ILE A 37 13.25 -9.90 6.16
N GLN A 38 13.21 -10.59 5.03
CA GLN A 38 12.93 -12.03 5.01
C GLN A 38 13.89 -12.85 5.88
N PRO A 39 15.21 -12.57 5.88
CA PRO A 39 16.13 -13.31 6.75
C PRO A 39 15.83 -13.15 8.24
N TYR A 40 15.11 -12.11 8.61
CA TYR A 40 14.76 -11.85 10.01
C TYR A 40 13.36 -12.38 10.38
N GLY A 41 12.75 -13.16 9.49
CA GLY A 41 11.47 -13.78 9.77
C GLY A 41 10.25 -12.89 9.57
N TRP A 42 10.35 -11.89 8.69
CA TRP A 42 9.26 -10.97 8.39
C TRP A 42 8.63 -11.27 7.03
N ARG A 43 7.32 -11.08 6.95
CA ARG A 43 6.57 -11.15 5.71
C ARG A 43 5.89 -9.82 5.44
N VAL A 44 5.98 -9.33 4.21
CA VAL A 44 5.36 -8.09 3.76
C VAL A 44 4.03 -8.41 3.07
N VAL A 45 2.99 -7.66 3.44
CA VAL A 45 1.71 -7.69 2.74
C VAL A 45 1.56 -6.36 2.01
N GLU A 46 1.39 -6.41 0.70
CA GLU A 46 1.24 -5.22 -0.14
C GLU A 46 -0.22 -4.81 -0.23
N GLU A 47 -0.52 -3.56 0.11
CA GLU A 47 -1.85 -2.99 -0.03
C GLU A 47 -1.74 -1.59 -0.62
N GLY A 48 -1.27 -1.49 -1.85
CA GLY A 48 -1.20 -0.25 -2.60
C GLY A 48 -2.35 -0.14 -3.59
N LEU A 49 -2.91 1.04 -3.72
CA LEU A 49 -3.99 1.30 -4.66
C LEU A 49 -3.85 2.71 -5.23
N CYS A 50 -3.80 2.80 -6.56
CA CYS A 50 -3.68 4.09 -7.25
C CYS A 50 -4.85 5.01 -6.87
N GLY A 51 -4.54 6.25 -6.52
CA GLY A 51 -5.54 7.25 -6.16
C GLY A 51 -6.02 7.21 -4.73
N ARG A 52 -5.51 6.30 -3.90
CA ARG A 52 -5.94 6.21 -2.49
C ARG A 52 -5.57 7.47 -1.72
N THR A 53 -6.50 7.94 -0.92
CA THR A 53 -6.35 9.10 -0.04
C THR A 53 -6.28 8.66 1.42
N THR A 54 -6.00 9.60 2.33
CA THR A 54 -6.06 9.29 3.77
C THR A 54 -7.50 9.14 4.24
N ASN A 55 -8.34 10.15 4.00
CA ASN A 55 -9.73 10.15 4.49
C ASN A 55 -10.64 11.00 3.59
N LEU A 56 -10.46 10.91 2.29
CA LEU A 56 -11.29 11.65 1.33
C LEU A 56 -11.95 10.69 0.36
N ASN A 57 -13.21 10.94 0.06
CA ASN A 57 -13.90 10.17 -0.96
C ASN A 57 -13.45 10.67 -2.33
N GLY A 58 -13.16 9.74 -3.22
CA GLY A 58 -12.72 10.08 -4.57
C GLY A 58 -13.84 10.68 -5.40
N ILE A 59 -13.51 11.74 -6.12
CA ILE A 59 -14.47 12.37 -7.05
C ILE A 59 -14.62 11.53 -8.31
N ARG A 60 -13.52 10.96 -8.78
CA ARG A 60 -13.47 10.21 -10.04
C ARG A 60 -13.39 8.70 -9.87
N ARG A 61 -13.07 8.23 -8.68
CA ARG A 61 -12.90 6.81 -8.39
C ARG A 61 -13.54 6.45 -7.08
N GLU A 62 -14.18 5.32 -7.04
CA GLU A 62 -14.76 4.79 -5.81
C GLU A 62 -13.70 4.06 -4.98
N ASN A 63 -13.99 3.91 -3.70
CA ASN A 63 -13.18 3.10 -2.78
C ASN A 63 -11.74 3.61 -2.60
N ARG A 64 -11.55 4.93 -2.71
CA ARG A 64 -10.23 5.53 -2.55
C ARG A 64 -10.00 6.15 -1.17
N ASN A 65 -10.99 6.09 -0.28
CA ASN A 65 -10.85 6.59 1.08
C ASN A 65 -10.11 5.56 1.93
N GLY A 66 -8.85 5.86 2.28
CA GLY A 66 -8.01 4.93 3.03
C GLY A 66 -8.56 4.61 4.41
N ALA A 67 -9.07 5.63 5.11
CA ALA A 67 -9.63 5.43 6.45
C ALA A 67 -10.86 4.52 6.44
N ALA A 68 -11.60 4.51 5.34
CA ALA A 68 -12.80 3.69 5.23
C ALA A 68 -12.48 2.20 5.06
N VAL A 69 -11.36 1.87 4.41
CA VAL A 69 -11.01 0.47 4.10
C VAL A 69 -9.95 -0.12 5.01
N LEU A 70 -9.14 0.71 5.66
CA LEU A 70 -8.04 0.22 6.49
C LEU A 70 -8.49 -0.71 7.62
N PRO A 71 -9.56 -0.41 8.38
CA PRO A 71 -9.99 -1.30 9.46
C PRO A 71 -10.27 -2.72 8.98
N MET A 72 -10.92 -2.86 7.83
CA MET A 72 -11.21 -4.17 7.25
C MET A 72 -9.92 -4.90 6.87
N LEU A 73 -8.95 -4.19 6.31
CA LEU A 73 -7.68 -4.79 5.92
C LEU A 73 -6.85 -5.21 7.12
N LEU A 74 -6.87 -4.41 8.19
CA LEU A 74 -6.20 -4.78 9.44
C LEU A 74 -6.77 -6.06 10.02
N GLU A 75 -8.08 -6.20 9.96
CA GLU A 75 -8.76 -7.40 10.44
C GLU A 75 -8.49 -8.59 9.53
N SER A 76 -8.58 -8.38 8.22
CA SER A 76 -8.40 -9.45 7.23
C SER A 76 -6.99 -10.03 7.25
N HIS A 77 -5.98 -9.21 7.52
CA HIS A 77 -4.58 -9.64 7.53
C HIS A 77 -4.04 -9.92 8.94
N ALA A 78 -4.88 -9.84 9.96
CA ALA A 78 -4.44 -10.11 11.33
C ALA A 78 -3.96 -11.56 11.48
N PRO A 79 -2.94 -11.81 12.34
CA PRO A 79 -2.26 -10.84 13.19
C PRO A 79 -1.18 -10.06 12.45
N LEU A 80 -1.09 -8.77 12.73
CA LEU A 80 -0.07 -7.89 12.15
C LEU A 80 0.86 -7.39 13.26
N ASP A 81 2.16 -7.36 12.98
CA ASP A 81 3.17 -6.87 13.92
C ASP A 81 3.51 -5.41 13.66
N ALA A 82 3.30 -4.95 12.44
CA ALA A 82 3.58 -3.56 12.08
C ALA A 82 2.75 -3.15 10.86
N VAL A 83 2.56 -1.84 10.71
CA VAL A 83 1.87 -1.25 9.56
C VAL A 83 2.66 -0.02 9.12
N ILE A 84 2.95 0.06 7.82
CA ILE A 84 3.52 1.27 7.22
C ILE A 84 2.41 1.95 6.43
N LEU A 85 2.15 3.22 6.76
CA LEU A 85 1.18 4.04 6.04
C LEU A 85 1.95 5.05 5.18
N MET A 86 1.73 5.00 3.86
CA MET A 86 2.37 5.91 2.92
C MET A 86 1.30 6.51 2.02
N LEU A 87 0.68 7.59 2.52
CA LEU A 87 -0.45 8.26 1.89
C LEU A 87 -0.28 9.78 1.98
N GLY A 88 -1.13 10.51 1.28
CA GLY A 88 -1.19 11.96 1.36
C GLY A 88 -1.08 12.67 0.02
N THR A 89 -0.38 12.09 -0.93
CA THR A 89 -0.21 12.71 -2.25
C THR A 89 -1.55 12.99 -2.92
N ASN A 90 -2.47 12.05 -2.87
CA ASN A 90 -3.78 12.19 -3.52
C ASN A 90 -4.73 13.10 -2.75
N ASP A 91 -4.44 13.39 -1.50
CA ASP A 91 -5.23 14.33 -0.70
C ASP A 91 -5.10 15.76 -1.23
N CYS A 92 -4.00 16.05 -1.92
CA CYS A 92 -3.70 17.37 -2.48
C CYS A 92 -4.35 17.59 -3.85
N LYS A 93 -4.99 16.58 -4.41
CA LYS A 93 -5.64 16.67 -5.72
C LYS A 93 -7.09 17.07 -5.53
N THR A 94 -7.50 18.07 -6.25
CA THR A 94 -8.87 18.58 -6.22
C THR A 94 -9.60 18.25 -7.52
#